data_e26a759c712918bbe98e43c8aace065a
#
_entry.id   e26a759c712918bbe98e43c8aace065a
#
_cell.length_a   1.000
_cell.length_b   1.000
_cell.length_c   1.000
_cell.angle_alpha   90.00
_cell.angle_beta   90.00
_cell.angle_gamma   90.00
#
_symmetry.space_group_name_H-M   'P 1'
#
loop_
_entity.id
_entity.type
_entity.pdbx_description
1 polymer ?
#
loop_
_entity_poly.entity_id
_entity_poly.type
_entity_poly.pdbx_seq_one_letter_code
_entity_poly.pdbx_strand_id
1 'polypeptide(L)'
;MQILVKNKDTLLYDEFKFKCCVGKNGISHHKNEGDKKTPKGTYSLGPLYYRSDRVDKFETKLKKIKIKKNMGWSDDVNSKFYNKLITTNKNIKHEKLYQKSTNYDLLIPIKYNMIKTKKNKGSAIFLH
;
A
#
# COMPACT_ATOMS: atom_id res chain seq x y z
N MET A 1 8.77 -14.76 -9.54
CA MET A 1 9.00 -14.56 -8.09
C MET A 1 7.71 -14.06 -7.47
N GLN A 2 7.19 -14.74 -6.47
CA GLN A 2 5.90 -14.42 -5.86
C GLN A 2 6.03 -14.24 -4.34
N ILE A 3 5.29 -13.28 -3.81
CA ILE A 3 5.03 -13.16 -2.39
C ILE A 3 3.64 -13.72 -2.15
N LEU A 4 3.52 -14.70 -1.25
CA LEU A 4 2.25 -15.34 -0.90
C LEU A 4 1.87 -14.99 0.53
N VAL A 5 0.77 -14.27 0.71
CA VAL A 5 0.11 -14.15 2.01
C VAL A 5 -0.78 -15.37 2.18
N LYS A 6 -0.30 -16.36 2.93
CA LYS A 6 -0.95 -17.65 3.11
C LYS A 6 -2.23 -17.55 3.96
N ASN A 7 -2.15 -16.73 5.01
CA ASN A 7 -3.25 -16.46 5.92
C ASN A 7 -3.00 -15.12 6.64
N LYS A 8 -3.80 -14.79 7.65
CA LYS A 8 -3.75 -13.51 8.36
C LYS A 8 -2.41 -13.19 9.06
N ASP A 9 -1.53 -14.18 9.24
CA ASP A 9 -0.29 -14.01 10.03
C ASP A 9 0.98 -14.54 9.35
N THR A 10 0.86 -15.13 8.15
CA THR A 10 1.97 -15.80 7.48
C THR A 10 2.16 -15.32 6.05
N LEU A 11 3.36 -14.83 5.77
CA LEU A 11 3.81 -14.45 4.42
C LEU A 11 4.97 -15.36 4.02
N LEU A 12 4.92 -15.86 2.79
CA LEU A 12 5.97 -16.69 2.20
C LEU A 12 6.63 -15.97 1.04
N TYR A 13 7.95 -16.06 0.97
CA TYR A 13 8.75 -15.58 -0.14
C TYR A 13 9.91 -16.56 -0.36
N ASP A 14 9.92 -17.23 -1.51
CA ASP A 14 10.80 -18.36 -1.78
C ASP A 14 10.73 -19.38 -0.62
N GLU A 15 11.86 -19.74 -0.03
CA GLU A 15 11.95 -20.66 1.13
C GLU A 15 11.73 -19.95 2.48
N PHE A 16 11.60 -18.63 2.48
CA PHE A 16 11.48 -17.84 3.71
C PHE A 16 10.03 -17.70 4.15
N LYS A 17 9.83 -17.81 5.45
CA LYS A 17 8.55 -17.61 6.11
C LYS A 17 8.64 -16.43 7.08
N PHE A 18 7.73 -15.48 6.93
CA PHE A 18 7.68 -14.28 7.76
C PHE A 18 6.33 -14.19 8.47
N LYS A 19 6.35 -13.60 9.65
CA LYS A 19 5.11 -13.14 10.29
C LYS A 19 4.62 -11.90 9.57
N CYS A 20 3.31 -11.78 9.39
CA CYS A 20 2.67 -10.60 8.83
C CYS A 20 1.36 -10.28 9.53
N CYS A 21 0.82 -9.11 9.22
CA CYS A 21 -0.54 -8.74 9.57
C CYS A 21 -1.29 -8.39 8.30
N VAL A 22 -2.57 -8.66 8.28
CA VAL A 22 -3.50 -8.22 7.22
C VAL A 22 -4.48 -7.22 7.79
N GLY A 23 -5.40 -6.72 6.98
CA GLY A 23 -6.45 -5.82 7.46
C GLY A 23 -7.15 -6.37 8.70
N LYS A 24 -7.50 -5.49 9.63
CA LYS A 24 -8.09 -5.84 10.94
C LYS A 24 -9.29 -6.81 10.81
N ASN A 25 -10.09 -6.68 9.76
CA ASN A 25 -11.27 -7.50 9.51
C ASN A 25 -11.02 -8.66 8.53
N GLY A 26 -9.75 -9.03 8.33
CA GLY A 26 -9.36 -10.23 7.59
C GLY A 26 -9.19 -10.02 6.09
N ILE A 27 -9.20 -11.14 5.35
CA ILE A 27 -9.03 -11.20 3.91
C ILE A 27 -10.40 -11.49 3.27
N SER A 28 -10.75 -10.78 2.20
CA SER A 28 -12.06 -10.91 1.57
C SER A 28 -12.02 -10.72 0.05
N HIS A 29 -12.88 -11.46 -0.66
CA HIS A 29 -13.17 -11.21 -2.07
C HIS A 29 -14.04 -9.95 -2.28
N HIS A 30 -14.75 -9.50 -1.26
CA HIS A 30 -15.68 -8.37 -1.30
C HIS A 30 -15.09 -7.20 -0.52
N LYS A 31 -14.23 -6.43 -1.18
CA LYS A 31 -13.56 -5.26 -0.60
C LYS A 31 -14.38 -4.00 -0.84
N ASN A 32 -14.59 -3.20 0.21
CA ASN A 32 -15.14 -1.86 0.13
C ASN A 32 -14.22 -0.88 0.86
N GLU A 33 -14.31 0.41 0.50
CA GLU A 33 -13.54 1.45 1.18
C GLU A 33 -13.87 1.50 2.66
N GLY A 34 -12.86 1.58 3.52
CA GLY A 34 -13.03 1.70 4.96
C GLY A 34 -13.44 0.43 5.70
N ASP A 35 -13.56 -0.72 5.03
CA ASP A 35 -13.95 -1.99 5.67
C ASP A 35 -12.85 -2.66 6.50
N LYS A 36 -11.63 -2.14 6.46
CA LYS A 36 -10.43 -2.67 7.15
C LYS A 36 -10.13 -4.12 6.77
N LYS A 37 -10.42 -4.50 5.53
CA LYS A 37 -10.14 -5.82 4.96
C LYS A 37 -9.00 -5.74 3.95
N THR A 38 -8.25 -6.82 3.82
CA THR A 38 -7.28 -7.02 2.76
C THR A 38 -7.94 -7.74 1.59
N PRO A 39 -7.85 -7.22 0.35
CA PRO A 39 -8.47 -7.88 -0.80
C PRO A 39 -7.78 -9.21 -1.11
N LYS A 40 -8.57 -10.24 -1.34
CA LYS A 40 -8.09 -11.54 -1.81
C LYS A 40 -7.87 -11.51 -3.32
N GLY A 41 -6.78 -12.09 -3.77
CA GLY A 41 -6.45 -12.18 -5.19
C GLY A 41 -4.95 -12.13 -5.44
N THR A 42 -4.58 -12.05 -6.71
CA THR A 42 -3.19 -11.93 -7.17
C THR A 42 -3.02 -10.59 -7.85
N TYR A 43 -2.06 -9.81 -7.40
CA TYR A 43 -1.82 -8.45 -7.86
C TYR A 43 -0.33 -8.21 -8.09
N SER A 44 0.01 -7.37 -9.04
CA SER A 44 1.38 -6.89 -9.21
C SER A 44 1.74 -5.84 -8.16
N LEU A 45 3.04 -5.66 -7.94
CA LEU A 45 3.57 -4.66 -7.02
C LEU A 45 3.90 -3.37 -7.78
N GLY A 46 3.73 -2.25 -7.11
CA GLY A 46 4.19 -0.95 -7.56
C GLY A 46 5.65 -0.68 -7.20
N PRO A 47 6.09 0.57 -7.32
CA PRO A 47 7.43 0.97 -6.91
C PRO A 47 7.61 0.90 -5.40
N LEU A 48 8.87 0.86 -4.94
CA LEU A 48 9.19 0.96 -3.52
C LEU A 48 9.34 2.43 -3.12
N TYR A 49 8.47 2.88 -2.25
CA TYR A 49 8.57 4.18 -1.58
C TYR A 49 9.36 4.03 -0.30
N TYR A 50 10.26 4.98 -0.01
CA TYR A 50 11.12 4.89 1.17
C TYR A 50 11.44 6.24 1.79
N ARG A 51 11.62 6.23 3.11
CA ARG A 51 12.09 7.37 3.91
C ARG A 51 13.61 7.43 3.85
N SER A 52 14.15 8.27 2.97
CA SER A 52 15.62 8.38 2.77
C SER A 52 16.36 8.93 3.98
N ASP A 53 15.67 9.61 4.89
CA ASP A 53 16.20 10.10 6.16
C ASP A 53 16.30 9.02 7.23
N ARG A 54 15.71 7.83 7.01
CA ARG A 54 15.67 6.71 7.96
C ARG A 54 16.24 5.42 7.41
N VAL A 55 16.09 5.19 6.12
CA VAL A 55 16.51 3.96 5.42
C VAL A 55 17.37 4.34 4.23
N ASP A 56 18.69 4.16 4.34
CA ASP A 56 19.64 4.58 3.32
C ASP A 56 20.31 3.40 2.58
N LYS A 57 20.35 2.22 3.19
CA LYS A 57 21.03 1.03 2.64
C LYS A 57 20.07 -0.13 2.47
N PHE A 58 19.67 -0.37 1.23
CA PHE A 58 18.86 -1.53 0.85
C PHE A 58 18.99 -1.78 -0.65
N GLU A 59 18.77 -3.02 -1.07
CA GLU A 59 18.77 -3.42 -2.47
C GLU A 59 17.37 -3.82 -2.92
N THR A 60 17.01 -3.43 -4.14
CA THR A 60 15.74 -3.81 -4.74
C THR A 60 15.82 -3.69 -6.26
N LYS A 61 15.09 -4.56 -6.95
CA LYS A 61 14.85 -4.45 -8.40
C LYS A 61 13.65 -3.53 -8.71
N LEU A 62 12.88 -3.16 -7.71
CA LEU A 62 11.76 -2.23 -7.89
C LEU A 62 12.28 -0.80 -8.09
N LYS A 63 11.54 0.00 -8.85
CA LYS A 63 11.80 1.44 -8.93
C LYS A 63 11.70 2.04 -7.53
N LYS A 64 12.69 2.83 -7.14
CA LYS A 64 12.75 3.52 -5.83
C LYS A 64 12.18 4.92 -5.93
N ILE A 65 11.33 5.31 -4.99
CA ILE A 65 10.76 6.65 -4.88
C ILE A 65 10.94 7.15 -3.44
N LYS A 66 11.62 8.27 -3.28
CA LYS A 66 11.75 8.92 -1.97
C LYS A 66 10.41 9.48 -1.50
N ILE A 67 10.01 9.17 -0.27
CA ILE A 67 8.83 9.77 0.34
C ILE A 67 9.14 11.20 0.75
N LYS A 68 8.39 12.15 0.19
CA LYS A 68 8.48 13.57 0.50
C LYS A 68 7.37 13.98 1.47
N LYS A 69 7.60 15.07 2.22
CA LYS A 69 6.63 15.59 3.21
C LYS A 69 5.25 15.91 2.63
N ASN A 70 5.18 16.23 1.34
CA ASN A 70 3.95 16.59 0.64
C ASN A 70 3.30 15.42 -0.13
N MET A 71 3.68 14.19 0.14
CA MET A 71 3.08 13.01 -0.50
C MET A 71 1.95 12.43 0.33
N GLY A 72 0.85 12.15 -0.35
CA GLY A 72 -0.31 11.43 0.19
C GLY A 72 -0.87 10.44 -0.81
N TRP A 73 -1.67 9.51 -0.31
CA TRP A 73 -2.42 8.57 -1.15
C TRP A 73 -3.90 8.84 -0.98
N SER A 74 -4.58 9.22 -2.05
CA SER A 74 -5.98 9.59 -1.97
C SER A 74 -6.87 8.38 -1.66
N ASP A 75 -7.64 8.48 -0.60
CA ASP A 75 -8.73 7.58 -0.24
C ASP A 75 -10.11 8.26 -0.37
N ASP A 76 -10.15 9.39 -1.06
CA ASP A 76 -11.34 10.17 -1.33
C ASP A 76 -12.14 9.55 -2.45
N VAL A 77 -13.23 8.87 -2.11
CA VAL A 77 -14.10 8.16 -3.07
C VAL A 77 -14.76 9.08 -4.09
N ASN A 78 -14.82 10.37 -3.83
CA ASN A 78 -15.41 11.37 -4.72
C ASN A 78 -14.38 12.08 -5.62
N SER A 79 -13.10 11.81 -5.42
CA SER A 79 -12.02 12.41 -6.19
C SER A 79 -11.68 11.59 -7.43
N LYS A 80 -11.38 12.27 -8.54
CA LYS A 80 -10.78 11.64 -9.72
C LYS A 80 -9.39 11.04 -9.45
N PHE A 81 -8.77 11.41 -8.32
CA PHE A 81 -7.49 10.87 -7.86
C PHE A 81 -7.65 9.69 -6.88
N TYR A 82 -8.85 9.19 -6.69
CA TYR A 82 -9.10 8.05 -5.81
C TYR A 82 -8.13 6.89 -6.07
N ASN A 83 -7.52 6.39 -5.02
CA ASN A 83 -6.50 5.34 -5.04
C ASN A 83 -5.25 5.70 -5.87
N LYS A 84 -4.82 6.96 -5.80
CA LYS A 84 -3.61 7.46 -6.47
C LYS A 84 -2.75 8.29 -5.55
N LEU A 85 -1.45 8.34 -5.86
CA LEU A 85 -0.51 9.26 -5.24
C LEU A 85 -0.90 10.71 -5.59
N ILE A 86 -0.92 11.57 -4.58
CA ILE A 86 -1.20 13.00 -4.72
C ILE A 86 -0.18 13.83 -3.94
N THR A 87 -0.13 15.12 -4.23
CA THR A 87 0.53 16.11 -3.37
C THR A 87 -0.47 16.64 -2.33
N THR A 88 -0.05 16.80 -1.09
CA THR A 88 -0.94 17.14 0.03
C THR A 88 -1.38 18.60 0.08
N ASN A 89 -0.98 19.43 -0.90
CA ASN A 89 -1.49 20.79 -1.05
C ASN A 89 -2.90 20.84 -1.69
N LYS A 90 -3.42 19.70 -2.12
CA LYS A 90 -4.78 19.57 -2.64
C LYS A 90 -5.75 19.28 -1.49
N ASN A 91 -6.92 19.91 -1.52
CA ASN A 91 -7.99 19.65 -0.57
C ASN A 91 -8.73 18.34 -0.92
N ILE A 92 -8.02 17.22 -0.83
CA ILE A 92 -8.51 15.88 -1.14
C ILE A 92 -8.20 15.01 0.07
N LYS A 93 -9.17 14.25 0.54
CA LYS A 93 -8.97 13.28 1.61
C LYS A 93 -7.89 12.27 1.21
N HIS A 94 -6.90 12.08 2.07
CA HIS A 94 -5.75 11.23 1.77
C HIS A 94 -5.08 10.68 3.01
N GLU A 95 -4.34 9.62 2.84
CA GLU A 95 -3.43 9.07 3.81
C GLU A 95 -2.03 9.66 3.60
N LYS A 96 -1.43 10.21 4.65
CA LYS A 96 -0.07 10.77 4.58
C LYS A 96 0.95 9.64 4.48
N LEU A 97 1.86 9.72 3.51
CA LEU A 97 2.96 8.76 3.40
C LEU A 97 4.14 9.15 4.29
N TYR A 98 4.38 10.44 4.51
CA TYR A 98 5.43 10.93 5.39
C TYR A 98 4.91 11.02 6.82
N GLN A 99 5.20 9.99 7.63
CA GLN A 99 4.66 9.87 8.99
C GLN A 99 5.77 9.91 10.05
N LYS A 100 5.40 10.26 11.28
CA LYS A 100 6.29 10.15 12.45
C LYS A 100 6.55 8.68 12.82
N SER A 101 5.56 7.80 12.67
CA SER A 101 5.71 6.37 12.88
C SER A 101 6.64 5.74 11.85
N THR A 102 7.16 4.57 12.16
CA THR A 102 8.03 3.79 11.25
C THR A 102 7.26 2.93 10.27
N ASN A 103 5.93 2.95 10.32
CA ASN A 103 5.08 2.04 9.53
C ASN A 103 5.30 2.18 8.02
N TYR A 104 5.61 3.39 7.53
CA TYR A 104 5.82 3.67 6.11
C TYR A 104 7.27 4.07 5.79
N ASP A 105 8.23 3.60 6.58
CA ASP A 105 9.65 3.80 6.24
C ASP A 105 10.00 3.10 4.92
N LEU A 106 9.37 1.94 4.67
CA LEU A 106 9.36 1.23 3.40
C LEU A 106 7.92 0.87 3.05
N LEU A 107 7.48 1.15 1.84
CA LEU A 107 6.10 0.94 1.42
C LEU A 107 6.04 0.56 -0.06
N ILE A 108 5.32 -0.50 -0.37
CA ILE A 108 5.10 -0.95 -1.76
C ILE A 108 3.59 -1.01 -1.99
N PRO A 109 3.03 -0.19 -2.90
CA PRO A 109 1.65 -0.33 -3.29
C PRO A 109 1.39 -1.67 -3.96
N ILE A 110 0.36 -2.36 -3.53
CA ILE A 110 -0.20 -3.53 -4.20
C ILE A 110 -1.22 -3.02 -5.20
N LYS A 111 -1.07 -3.38 -6.48
CA LYS A 111 -1.88 -2.81 -7.56
C LYS A 111 -3.30 -3.39 -7.59
N TYR A 112 -3.97 -3.28 -6.46
CA TYR A 112 -5.40 -3.54 -6.35
C TYR A 112 -6.18 -2.26 -6.63
N ASN A 113 -7.22 -2.36 -7.46
CA ASN A 113 -8.11 -1.23 -7.82
C ASN A 113 -7.36 0.02 -8.33
N MET A 114 -6.23 -0.17 -9.02
CA MET A 114 -5.40 0.91 -9.56
C MET A 114 -5.54 1.06 -11.09
N ILE A 115 -5.87 -0.04 -11.78
CA ILE A 115 -6.18 -0.03 -13.23
C ILE A 115 -7.69 -0.07 -13.34
N LYS A 116 -8.30 0.85 -14.07
CA LYS A 116 -9.77 1.00 -14.14
C LYS A 116 -10.37 1.10 -12.73
N THR A 117 -9.86 2.04 -11.94
CA THR A 117 -10.24 2.26 -10.55
C THR A 117 -11.75 2.40 -10.40
N LYS A 118 -12.34 1.55 -9.55
CA LYS A 118 -13.78 1.61 -9.22
C LYS A 118 -13.97 2.35 -7.89
N LYS A 119 -14.89 3.32 -7.91
CA LYS A 119 -15.27 4.09 -6.73
C LYS A 119 -15.72 3.17 -5.60
N ASN A 120 -15.27 3.47 -4.39
CA ASN A 120 -15.65 2.78 -3.14
C ASN A 120 -15.22 1.30 -3.03
N LYS A 121 -14.35 0.81 -3.92
CA LYS A 121 -13.90 -0.59 -3.89
C LYS A 121 -12.57 -0.80 -3.17
N GLY A 122 -12.04 0.24 -2.58
CA GLY A 122 -10.84 0.19 -1.74
C GLY A 122 -9.66 0.93 -2.33
N SER A 123 -8.82 1.44 -1.45
CA SER A 123 -7.63 2.23 -1.76
C SER A 123 -6.50 1.96 -0.77
N ALA A 124 -5.30 2.44 -1.09
CA ALA A 124 -4.14 2.41 -0.19
C ALA A 124 -3.83 0.99 0.33
N ILE A 125 -3.81 0.01 -0.55
CA ILE A 125 -3.42 -1.35 -0.20
C ILE A 125 -1.90 -1.44 -0.36
N PHE A 126 -1.21 -1.55 0.76
CA PHE A 126 0.24 -1.48 0.80
C PHE A 126 0.85 -2.71 1.49
N LEU A 127 2.02 -3.12 0.99
CA LEU A 127 2.98 -3.92 1.74
C LEU A 127 3.94 -2.96 2.43
N HIS A 128 4.03 -3.04 3.75
CA HIS A 128 4.87 -2.14 4.52
C HIS A 128 5.36 -2.75 5.84
#